data_2ea51f18ed09256e208f11656f99dca9
#
_entry.id   2ea51f18ed09256e208f11656f99dca9
#
_cell.length_a   1.000
_cell.length_b   1.000
_cell.length_c   1.000
_cell.angle_alpha   90.00
_cell.angle_beta   90.00
_cell.angle_gamma   90.00
#
_symmetry.space_group_name_H-M   'P 1'
#
loop_
_entity.id
_entity.type
_entity.pdbx_description
1 polymer ?
#
loop_
_entity_poly.entity_id
_entity_poly.type
_entity_poly.pdbx_seq_one_letter_code
_entity_poly.pdbx_strand_id
1 'polypeptide(L)'
;MAEEDKITLYKKGMNEFVQQDFAEALNTFGQALELDPDFADVHQSMAHCYEKLGDLDQALNAAQKAVEYNPNDFLTHTSLSMFYQRKGMIPEAEKEKAIAEQLQRENRD
;
A
#
# COMPACT_ATOMS: atom_id res chain seq x y z
N MET A 1 14.88 -6.71 -26.95
CA MET A 1 14.41 -7.29 -25.70
C MET A 1 13.24 -6.47 -25.18
N ALA A 2 12.12 -7.11 -24.93
CA ALA A 2 10.96 -6.37 -24.41
C ALA A 2 11.22 -5.96 -22.96
N GLU A 3 10.98 -4.69 -22.65
CA GLU A 3 11.05 -4.22 -21.28
C GLU A 3 9.80 -4.68 -20.55
N GLU A 4 9.97 -5.04 -19.29
CA GLU A 4 8.82 -5.36 -18.45
C GLU A 4 8.06 -4.07 -18.17
N ASP A 5 6.75 -4.09 -18.34
CA ASP A 5 5.93 -2.95 -18.00
C ASP A 5 5.57 -2.97 -16.50
N LYS A 6 5.00 -1.86 -16.03
CA LYS A 6 4.70 -1.71 -14.61
C LYS A 6 3.68 -2.75 -14.12
N ILE A 7 2.74 -3.16 -14.96
CA ILE A 7 1.72 -4.14 -14.57
C ILE A 7 2.36 -5.52 -14.42
N THR A 8 3.24 -5.91 -15.33
CA THR A 8 3.96 -7.18 -15.24
C THR A 8 4.81 -7.21 -13.96
N LEU A 9 5.50 -6.11 -13.66
CA LEU A 9 6.30 -6.01 -12.43
C LEU A 9 5.42 -6.05 -11.19
N TYR A 10 4.26 -5.39 -11.23
CA TYR A 10 3.33 -5.44 -10.10
C TYR A 10 2.87 -6.88 -9.84
N LYS A 11 2.49 -7.61 -10.88
CA LYS A 11 2.06 -9.00 -10.74
C LYS A 11 3.18 -9.90 -10.22
N LYS A 12 4.41 -9.68 -10.70
CA LYS A 12 5.56 -10.42 -10.23
C LYS A 12 5.81 -10.17 -8.75
N GLY A 13 5.76 -8.92 -8.32
CA GLY A 13 5.91 -8.57 -6.91
C GLY A 13 4.82 -9.17 -6.04
N MET A 14 3.57 -9.17 -6.53
CA MET A 14 2.47 -9.79 -5.79
C MET A 14 2.67 -11.30 -5.64
N ASN A 15 3.17 -11.95 -6.67
CA ASN A 15 3.48 -13.38 -6.58
C ASN A 15 4.57 -13.65 -5.54
N GLU A 16 5.61 -12.82 -5.53
CA GLU A 16 6.67 -12.92 -4.52
C GLU A 16 6.12 -12.69 -3.11
N PHE A 17 5.20 -11.73 -2.98
CA PHE A 17 4.52 -11.47 -1.71
C PHE A 17 3.76 -12.70 -1.22
N VAL A 18 2.99 -13.33 -2.10
CA VAL A 18 2.21 -14.53 -1.75
C VAL A 18 3.14 -15.67 -1.30
N GLN A 19 4.32 -15.76 -1.88
CA GLN A 19 5.32 -16.74 -1.49
C GLN A 19 6.08 -16.34 -0.23
N GLN A 20 5.72 -15.22 0.39
CA GLN A 20 6.36 -14.68 1.60
C GLN A 20 7.81 -14.24 1.37
N ASP A 21 8.15 -13.98 0.13
CA ASP A 21 9.47 -13.46 -0.23
C ASP A 21 9.41 -11.93 -0.25
N PHE A 22 9.26 -11.35 0.94
CA PHE A 22 8.92 -9.93 1.08
C PHE A 22 10.04 -8.99 0.65
N ALA A 23 11.29 -9.35 0.90
CA ALA A 23 12.42 -8.53 0.51
C ALA A 23 12.53 -8.46 -1.02
N GLU A 24 12.36 -9.60 -1.70
CA GLU A 24 12.38 -9.63 -3.15
C GLU A 24 11.18 -8.89 -3.74
N ALA A 25 10.00 -9.05 -3.11
CA ALA A 25 8.81 -8.32 -3.54
C ALA A 25 9.05 -6.80 -3.50
N LEU A 26 9.67 -6.30 -2.43
CA LEU A 26 10.01 -4.88 -2.33
C LEU A 26 10.91 -4.43 -3.47
N ASN A 27 11.90 -5.24 -3.82
CA ASN A 27 12.79 -4.93 -4.93
C ASN A 27 12.01 -4.82 -6.25
N THR A 28 11.15 -5.80 -6.50
CA THR A 28 10.33 -5.83 -7.73
C THR A 28 9.35 -4.66 -7.76
N PHE A 29 8.68 -4.37 -6.65
CA PHE A 29 7.78 -3.22 -6.56
C PHE A 29 8.53 -1.90 -6.78
N GLY A 30 9.77 -1.81 -6.29
CA GLY A 30 10.60 -0.63 -6.54
C GLY A 30 10.85 -0.41 -8.02
N GLN A 31 11.06 -1.48 -8.78
CA GLN A 31 11.22 -1.38 -10.23
C GLN A 31 9.93 -0.88 -10.90
N ALA A 32 8.76 -1.32 -10.42
CA ALA A 32 7.49 -0.82 -10.94
C ALA A 32 7.34 0.69 -10.69
N LEU A 33 7.79 1.17 -9.53
CA LEU A 33 7.72 2.60 -9.20
C LEU A 33 8.70 3.43 -10.02
N GLU A 34 9.79 2.86 -10.52
CA GLU A 34 10.66 3.57 -11.44
C GLU A 34 9.92 3.91 -12.74
N LEU A 35 8.98 3.05 -13.16
CA LEU A 35 8.18 3.27 -14.35
C LEU A 35 6.97 4.15 -14.09
N ASP A 36 6.39 4.06 -12.89
CA ASP A 36 5.22 4.85 -12.51
C ASP A 36 5.29 5.17 -11.01
N PRO A 37 5.93 6.29 -10.64
CA PRO A 37 6.09 6.65 -9.22
C PRO A 37 4.79 6.83 -8.45
N ASP A 38 3.67 7.08 -9.14
CA ASP A 38 2.36 7.33 -8.54
C ASP A 38 1.47 6.09 -8.51
N PHE A 39 2.02 4.92 -8.74
CA PHE A 39 1.26 3.68 -8.82
C PHE A 39 0.80 3.28 -7.40
N ALA A 40 -0.41 3.70 -7.05
CA ALA A 40 -0.94 3.56 -5.70
C ALA A 40 -0.98 2.11 -5.21
N ASP A 41 -1.36 1.17 -6.07
CA ASP A 41 -1.44 -0.25 -5.71
C ASP A 41 -0.08 -0.79 -5.29
N VAL A 42 0.99 -0.32 -5.92
CA VAL A 42 2.34 -0.73 -5.57
C VAL A 42 2.73 -0.18 -4.20
N HIS A 43 2.43 1.08 -3.92
CA HIS A 43 2.69 1.66 -2.60
C HIS A 43 1.95 0.90 -1.51
N GLN A 44 0.69 0.53 -1.77
CA GLN A 44 -0.12 -0.24 -0.83
C GLN A 44 0.52 -1.61 -0.56
N SER A 45 0.94 -2.30 -1.61
CA SER A 45 1.58 -3.61 -1.47
C SER A 45 2.92 -3.52 -0.76
N MET A 46 3.69 -2.46 -1.02
CA MET A 46 4.95 -2.23 -0.31
C MET A 46 4.71 -2.00 1.18
N ALA A 47 3.63 -1.30 1.54
CA ALA A 47 3.30 -1.09 2.94
C ALA A 47 3.13 -2.43 3.66
N HIS A 48 2.45 -3.37 3.03
CA HIS A 48 2.28 -4.70 3.62
C HIS A 48 3.58 -5.50 3.67
N CYS A 49 4.46 -5.33 2.68
CA CYS A 49 5.79 -5.95 2.73
C CYS A 49 6.58 -5.45 3.93
N TYR A 50 6.61 -4.13 4.12
CA TYR A 50 7.32 -3.55 5.27
C TYR A 50 6.72 -4.02 6.58
N GLU A 51 5.39 -4.12 6.64
CA GLU A 51 4.71 -4.65 7.84
C GLU A 51 5.20 -6.05 8.16
N LYS A 52 5.25 -6.92 7.15
CA LYS A 52 5.68 -8.31 7.34
C LYS A 52 7.15 -8.40 7.75
N LEU A 53 7.95 -7.44 7.32
CA LEU A 53 9.37 -7.38 7.69
C LEU A 53 9.61 -6.68 9.03
N GLY A 54 8.56 -6.18 9.67
CA GLY A 54 8.66 -5.54 10.97
C GLY A 54 9.05 -4.07 10.93
N ASP A 55 9.05 -3.43 9.76
CA ASP A 55 9.42 -2.02 9.61
C ASP A 55 8.16 -1.17 9.53
N LEU A 56 7.61 -0.86 10.70
CA LEU A 56 6.34 -0.15 10.79
C LEU A 56 6.43 1.30 10.29
N ASP A 57 7.58 1.95 10.46
CA ASP A 57 7.76 3.33 9.99
C ASP A 57 7.69 3.39 8.46
N GLN A 58 8.36 2.48 7.77
CA GLN A 58 8.30 2.42 6.32
C GLN A 58 6.93 1.98 5.82
N ALA A 59 6.27 1.07 6.55
CA ALA A 59 4.92 0.65 6.23
C ALA A 59 3.96 1.84 6.26
N LEU A 60 4.05 2.65 7.31
CA LEU A 60 3.21 3.84 7.44
C LEU A 60 3.48 4.84 6.32
N ASN A 61 4.75 5.07 5.99
CA ASN A 61 5.11 5.99 4.91
C ASN A 61 4.54 5.53 3.57
N ALA A 62 4.67 4.24 3.25
CA ALA A 62 4.14 3.70 2.00
C ALA A 62 2.60 3.78 1.96
N ALA A 63 1.95 3.51 3.09
CA ALA A 63 0.49 3.60 3.16
C ALA A 63 0.00 5.05 2.96
N GLN A 64 0.73 6.03 3.49
CA GLN A 64 0.41 7.44 3.26
C GLN A 64 0.49 7.79 1.79
N LYS A 65 1.49 7.28 1.08
CA LYS A 65 1.61 7.51 -0.37
C LYS A 65 0.48 6.84 -1.14
N ALA A 66 0.07 5.64 -0.74
CA ALA A 66 -1.03 4.96 -1.39
C ALA A 66 -2.32 5.79 -1.30
N VAL A 67 -2.59 6.38 -0.14
CA VAL A 67 -3.76 7.26 0.04
C VAL A 67 -3.60 8.53 -0.79
N GLU A 68 -2.41 9.11 -0.82
CA GLU A 68 -2.15 10.33 -1.60
C GLU A 68 -2.46 10.13 -3.08
N TYR A 69 -2.06 8.99 -3.64
CA TYR A 69 -2.21 8.72 -5.07
C TYR A 69 -3.54 8.07 -5.44
N ASN A 70 -4.27 7.53 -4.46
CA ASN A 70 -5.61 6.99 -4.69
C ASN A 70 -6.49 7.25 -3.46
N PRO A 71 -6.91 8.51 -3.27
CA PRO A 71 -7.64 8.90 -2.04
C PRO A 71 -9.06 8.36 -1.95
N ASN A 72 -9.60 7.79 -3.03
CA ASN A 72 -10.99 7.32 -3.04
C ASN A 72 -11.11 5.80 -2.83
N ASP A 73 -10.02 5.13 -2.53
CA ASP A 73 -10.02 3.69 -2.26
C ASP A 73 -10.13 3.47 -0.76
N PHE A 74 -11.27 2.91 -0.30
CA PHE A 74 -11.47 2.71 1.13
C PHE A 74 -10.45 1.73 1.73
N LEU A 75 -9.91 0.80 0.93
CA LEU A 75 -8.93 -0.17 1.42
C LEU A 75 -7.60 0.51 1.82
N THR A 76 -7.16 1.52 1.05
CA THR A 76 -5.93 2.24 1.40
C THR A 76 -6.10 3.01 2.71
N HIS A 77 -7.26 3.64 2.92
CA HIS A 77 -7.53 4.36 4.16
C HIS A 77 -7.63 3.40 5.35
N THR A 78 -8.22 2.22 5.14
CA THR A 78 -8.31 1.18 6.17
C THR A 78 -6.91 0.73 6.60
N SER A 79 -6.04 0.47 5.64
CA SER A 79 -4.66 0.07 5.93
C SER A 79 -3.91 1.17 6.67
N LEU A 80 -4.07 2.41 6.22
CA LEU A 80 -3.40 3.54 6.87
C LEU A 80 -3.87 3.70 8.31
N SER A 81 -5.18 3.57 8.56
CA SER A 81 -5.73 3.60 9.91
C SER A 81 -5.06 2.54 10.80
N MET A 82 -4.94 1.33 10.28
CA MET A 82 -4.31 0.23 11.01
C MET A 82 -2.86 0.54 11.39
N PHE A 83 -2.09 1.09 10.46
CA PHE A 83 -0.70 1.42 10.72
C PHE A 83 -0.57 2.56 11.73
N TYR A 84 -1.44 3.59 11.63
CA TYR A 84 -1.48 4.65 12.64
C TYR A 84 -1.79 4.08 14.02
N GLN A 85 -2.76 3.17 14.10
CA GLN A 85 -3.15 2.55 15.36
C GLN A 85 -1.97 1.81 15.99
N ARG A 86 -1.22 1.06 15.18
CA ARG A 86 -0.04 0.33 15.66
C ARG A 86 1.06 1.26 16.16
N LYS A 87 1.14 2.48 15.60
CA LYS A 87 2.08 3.49 16.04
C LYS A 87 1.58 4.27 17.25
N GLY A 88 0.37 3.99 17.74
CA GLY A 88 -0.22 4.72 18.84
C GLY A 88 -0.78 6.08 18.46
N MET A 89 -0.90 6.36 17.17
CA MET A 89 -1.40 7.63 16.64
C MET A 89 -2.92 7.52 16.49
N ILE A 90 -3.64 7.53 17.61
CA ILE A 90 -5.06 7.20 17.64
C ILE A 90 -5.94 8.24 16.94
N PRO A 91 -5.74 9.56 17.14
CA PRO A 91 -6.56 10.54 16.39
C PRO A 91 -6.45 10.39 14.88
N GLU A 92 -5.23 10.18 14.37
CA GLU A 92 -4.99 9.98 12.95
C GLU A 92 -5.65 8.70 12.46
N ALA A 93 -5.57 7.62 13.27
CA ALA A 93 -6.19 6.34 12.92
C ALA A 93 -7.72 6.49 12.83
N GLU A 94 -8.33 7.18 13.77
CA GLU A 94 -9.79 7.37 13.78
C GLU A 94 -10.24 8.20 12.57
N LYS A 95 -9.46 9.21 12.20
CA LYS A 95 -9.77 10.02 11.03
C LYS A 95 -9.79 9.18 9.76
N GLU A 96 -8.77 8.37 9.57
CA GLU A 96 -8.69 7.52 8.37
C GLU A 96 -9.78 6.45 8.36
N LYS A 97 -10.10 5.91 9.53
CA LYS A 97 -11.18 4.94 9.65
C LYS A 97 -12.53 5.55 9.23
N ALA A 98 -12.79 6.78 9.67
CA ALA A 98 -14.03 7.48 9.31
C ALA A 98 -14.12 7.70 7.80
N ILE A 99 -13.01 8.09 7.16
CA ILE A 99 -12.96 8.27 5.72
C ILE A 99 -13.24 6.95 5.00
N ALA A 100 -12.60 5.86 5.46
CA ALA A 100 -12.80 4.55 4.86
C ALA A 100 -14.26 4.12 4.95
N GLU A 101 -14.88 4.31 6.10
CA GLU A 101 -16.29 3.95 6.30
C GLU A 101 -17.22 4.76 5.39
N GLN A 102 -16.94 6.04 5.23
CA GLN A 102 -17.74 6.89 4.35
C GLN A 102 -17.60 6.45 2.90
N LEU A 103 -16.38 6.19 2.44
CA LEU A 103 -16.14 5.72 1.06
C LEU A 103 -16.81 4.39 0.81
N GLN A 104 -16.78 3.50 1.79
CA GLN A 104 -17.42 2.19 1.66
C GLN A 104 -18.93 2.33 1.53
N ARG A 105 -19.54 3.24 2.30
CA ARG A 105 -20.98 3.50 2.19
C ARG A 105 -21.34 4.07 0.81
N GLU A 106 -20.54 5.00 0.30
CA GLU A 106 -20.77 5.60 -1.02
C GLU A 106 -20.69 4.56 -2.13
N ASN A 107 -19.82 3.56 -1.99
CA ASN A 107 -19.62 2.53 -3.00
C ASN A 107 -20.72 1.47 -3.00
N ARG A 108 -21.60 1.44 -2.01
CA ARG A 108 -22.70 0.49 -1.94
C ARG A 108 -23.87 0.88 -2.84
N ASP A 109 -23.97 2.16 -3.17
CA ASP A 109 -25.04 2.69 -4.00
C ASP A 109 -24.59 2.70 -5.47
#